data_8b80096168cc59bc81a387046210bbd0
#
_entry.id   8b80096168cc59bc81a387046210bbd0
#
_cell.length_a   1.000
_cell.length_b   1.000
_cell.length_c   1.000
_cell.angle_alpha   90.00
_cell.angle_beta   90.00
_cell.angle_gamma   90.00
#
_symmetry.space_group_name_H-M   'P 1'
#
loop_
_entity.id
_entity.type
_entity.pdbx_description
1 polymer ?
#
loop_
_entity_poly.entity_id
_entity_poly.type
_entity_poly.pdbx_seq_one_letter_code
_entity_poly.pdbx_strand_id
1 'polypeptide(L)'
;MQIIDTHQHLWDLDLFRYAWLDSLPELNRSFRMPDYLAAAEGLNVVKSVHLEADVDEIYMLDETRHLLVLADEPDNPLEGIVACGRPESKDFNSYLDKIVGHPRLKGIRRVLHTQPDEVGRGTTFIKNVAALFSYGLSFDICVLARQLPIAIKLVSKCPDVIFILDHCGVPQVKERILDPWRSYITELAKFTNVSCKISGLVAYADPKRWSAEDLRPFIEHAIASFGWDRVLFGSDWPVCTLSASYRQWVEALQAITQGAGEVNQRKLFHDNAVRVYRLS
;
A
#
# COMPACT_ATOMS: atom_id res chain seq x y z
N MET A 1 -13.30 13.42 -11.62
CA MET A 1 -12.53 12.21 -12.00
C MET A 1 -12.89 11.11 -11.02
N GLN A 2 -13.07 9.86 -11.48
CA GLN A 2 -13.22 8.70 -10.60
C GLN A 2 -11.89 8.35 -9.94
N ILE A 3 -11.96 7.93 -8.69
CA ILE A 3 -10.79 7.52 -7.90
C ILE A 3 -10.95 6.08 -7.46
N ILE A 4 -9.90 5.28 -7.62
CA ILE A 4 -9.71 3.99 -6.96
C ILE A 4 -8.62 4.17 -5.91
N ASP A 5 -8.98 3.99 -4.65
CA ASP A 5 -8.04 4.06 -3.54
C ASP A 5 -7.37 2.71 -3.35
N THR A 6 -6.09 2.59 -3.73
CA THR A 6 -5.37 1.32 -3.67
C THR A 6 -4.66 1.09 -2.34
N HIS A 7 -4.90 1.93 -1.33
CA HIS A 7 -4.26 1.78 -0.03
C HIS A 7 -5.11 2.40 1.07
N GLN A 8 -6.07 1.67 1.58
CA GLN A 8 -6.83 2.04 2.77
C GLN A 8 -6.77 0.91 3.79
N HIS A 9 -6.95 1.24 5.06
CA HIS A 9 -7.01 0.29 6.15
C HIS A 9 -8.33 0.41 6.89
N LEU A 10 -8.86 -0.73 7.32
CA LEU A 10 -9.95 -0.83 8.27
C LEU A 10 -9.46 -1.70 9.41
N TRP A 11 -9.80 -1.33 10.63
CA TRP A 11 -9.58 -2.18 11.79
C TRP A 11 -10.67 -2.01 12.82
N ASP A 12 -10.96 -3.07 13.53
CA ASP A 12 -11.96 -3.12 14.58
C ASP A 12 -11.36 -3.66 15.87
N LEU A 13 -11.18 -2.78 16.86
CA LEU A 13 -10.56 -3.13 18.14
C LEU A 13 -11.48 -3.99 19.03
N ASP A 14 -12.76 -4.10 18.69
CA ASP A 14 -13.67 -5.02 19.38
C ASP A 14 -13.46 -6.47 18.90
N LEU A 15 -12.83 -6.67 17.72
CA LEU A 15 -12.60 -7.98 17.14
C LEU A 15 -11.13 -8.41 17.22
N PHE A 16 -10.20 -7.49 16.94
CA PHE A 16 -8.78 -7.80 16.74
C PHE A 16 -7.89 -6.83 17.49
N ARG A 17 -6.68 -7.29 17.83
CA ARG A 17 -5.65 -6.47 18.43
C ARG A 17 -4.59 -6.08 17.40
N TYR A 18 -4.17 -4.82 17.48
CA TYR A 18 -3.12 -4.20 16.69
C TYR A 18 -2.13 -3.53 17.64
N ALA A 19 -1.10 -4.27 18.06
CA ALA A 19 -0.18 -3.81 19.11
C ALA A 19 0.52 -2.48 18.79
N TRP A 20 0.74 -2.17 17.52
CA TRP A 20 1.36 -0.92 17.10
C TRP A 20 0.52 0.33 17.40
N LEU A 21 -0.79 0.19 17.54
CA LEU A 21 -1.69 1.29 17.90
C LEU A 21 -1.50 1.76 19.35
N ASP A 22 -0.94 0.94 20.22
CA ASP A 22 -0.70 1.32 21.62
C ASP A 22 0.18 2.57 21.74
N SER A 23 1.02 2.85 20.72
CA SER A 23 1.92 4.02 20.69
C SER A 23 1.35 5.23 19.93
N LEU A 24 0.14 5.12 19.35
CA LEU A 24 -0.48 6.13 18.48
C LEU A 24 -1.92 6.43 18.93
N PRO A 25 -2.10 7.24 19.99
CA PRO A 25 -3.42 7.51 20.58
C PRO A 25 -4.46 8.04 19.56
N GLU A 26 -4.02 8.80 18.57
CA GLU A 26 -4.88 9.37 17.52
C GLU A 26 -5.51 8.29 16.63
N LEU A 27 -4.85 7.14 16.48
CA LEU A 27 -5.30 6.00 15.69
C LEU A 27 -5.83 4.85 16.55
N ASN A 28 -5.68 4.90 17.88
CA ASN A 28 -6.08 3.82 18.79
C ASN A 28 -7.60 3.82 19.06
N ARG A 29 -8.37 3.67 18.00
CA ARG A 29 -9.81 3.42 18.00
C ARG A 29 -10.17 2.56 16.78
N SER A 30 -11.37 2.01 16.73
CA SER A 30 -11.85 1.34 15.52
C SER A 30 -12.06 2.34 14.37
N PHE A 31 -11.68 1.92 13.16
CA PHE A 31 -11.94 2.60 11.91
C PHE A 31 -12.59 1.60 10.95
N ARG A 32 -13.91 1.74 10.79
CA ARG A 32 -14.75 0.81 10.04
C ARG A 32 -15.17 1.42 8.69
N MET A 33 -15.84 0.64 7.84
CA MET A 33 -16.31 1.10 6.53
C MET A 33 -17.13 2.39 6.58
N PRO A 34 -18.07 2.60 7.52
CA PRO A 34 -18.78 3.88 7.63
C PRO A 34 -17.86 5.09 7.86
N ASP A 35 -16.79 4.93 8.65
CA ASP A 35 -15.79 5.99 8.88
C ASP A 35 -15.04 6.32 7.60
N TYR A 36 -14.65 5.29 6.83
CA TYR A 36 -14.00 5.45 5.53
C TYR A 36 -14.90 6.16 4.52
N LEU A 37 -16.15 5.74 4.41
CA LEU A 37 -17.12 6.37 3.50
C LEU A 37 -17.36 7.84 3.84
N ALA A 38 -17.45 8.17 5.13
CA ALA A 38 -17.56 9.56 5.58
C ALA A 38 -16.32 10.39 5.23
N ALA A 39 -15.11 9.81 5.38
CA ALA A 39 -13.86 10.50 5.02
C ALA A 39 -13.71 10.70 3.51
N ALA A 40 -14.25 9.78 2.71
CA ALA A 40 -14.21 9.79 1.25
C ALA A 40 -15.37 10.60 0.61
N GLU A 41 -16.31 11.12 1.40
CA GLU A 41 -17.49 11.83 0.91
C GLU A 41 -17.12 12.97 -0.05
N GLY A 42 -17.74 12.99 -1.22
CA GLY A 42 -17.54 14.00 -2.26
C GLY A 42 -16.20 13.92 -3.01
N LEU A 43 -15.39 12.88 -2.77
CA LEU A 43 -14.13 12.65 -3.51
C LEU A 43 -14.30 11.79 -4.76
N ASN A 44 -15.50 11.23 -4.99
CA ASN A 44 -15.78 10.31 -6.10
C ASN A 44 -14.91 9.05 -6.08
N VAL A 45 -14.69 8.50 -4.88
CA VAL A 45 -14.03 7.20 -4.69
C VAL A 45 -15.03 6.12 -5.10
N VAL A 46 -14.75 5.40 -6.18
CA VAL A 46 -15.65 4.39 -6.75
C VAL A 46 -15.27 2.97 -6.33
N LYS A 47 -14.01 2.73 -6.01
CA LYS A 47 -13.49 1.45 -5.52
C LYS A 47 -12.36 1.68 -4.54
N SER A 48 -12.11 0.67 -3.69
CA SER A 48 -10.94 0.64 -2.81
C SER A 48 -10.31 -0.74 -2.75
N VAL A 49 -9.03 -0.75 -2.37
CA VAL A 49 -8.26 -1.95 -2.01
C VAL A 49 -7.82 -1.79 -0.56
N HIS A 50 -8.26 -2.72 0.27
CA HIS A 50 -7.79 -2.81 1.64
C HIS A 50 -6.41 -3.44 1.70
N LEU A 51 -5.50 -2.84 2.44
CA LEU A 51 -4.24 -3.45 2.85
C LEU A 51 -4.31 -3.87 4.31
N GLU A 52 -3.76 -5.05 4.60
CA GLU A 52 -3.59 -5.52 5.96
C GLU A 52 -3.06 -4.42 6.88
N ALA A 53 -3.42 -4.43 8.16
CA ALA A 53 -3.10 -3.37 9.11
C ALA A 53 -2.09 -3.79 10.19
N ASP A 54 -1.21 -4.75 9.90
CA ASP A 54 -0.23 -5.35 10.84
C ASP A 54 -0.90 -5.83 12.14
N VAL A 55 -1.99 -6.57 11.98
CA VAL A 55 -2.70 -7.22 13.07
C VAL A 55 -1.79 -8.20 13.83
N ASP A 56 -2.02 -8.39 15.13
CA ASP A 56 -1.30 -9.38 15.92
C ASP A 56 -1.42 -10.76 15.26
N GLU A 57 -0.32 -11.49 15.18
CA GLU A 57 -0.16 -12.69 14.35
C GLU A 57 -1.26 -13.75 14.55
N ILE A 58 -1.76 -13.88 15.77
CA ILE A 58 -2.83 -14.84 16.11
C ILE A 58 -4.15 -14.54 15.37
N TYR A 59 -4.37 -13.30 14.93
CA TYR A 59 -5.59 -12.85 14.27
C TYR A 59 -5.47 -12.74 12.74
N MET A 60 -4.31 -12.99 12.15
CA MET A 60 -4.08 -12.79 10.70
C MET A 60 -5.12 -13.48 9.81
N LEU A 61 -5.45 -14.72 10.13
CA LEU A 61 -6.42 -15.49 9.35
C LEU A 61 -7.85 -14.97 9.52
N ASP A 62 -8.22 -14.61 10.75
CA ASP A 62 -9.56 -14.15 11.07
C ASP A 62 -9.80 -12.74 10.56
N GLU A 63 -8.80 -11.84 10.62
CA GLU A 63 -8.84 -10.53 9.98
C GLU A 63 -9.07 -10.67 8.48
N THR A 64 -8.26 -11.50 7.80
CA THR A 64 -8.39 -11.71 6.36
C THR A 64 -9.79 -12.20 5.99
N ARG A 65 -10.33 -13.19 6.73
CA ARG A 65 -11.68 -13.72 6.49
C ARG A 65 -12.76 -12.68 6.73
N HIS A 66 -12.65 -11.93 7.82
CA HIS A 66 -13.58 -10.84 8.12
C HIS A 66 -13.64 -9.81 6.99
N LEU A 67 -12.48 -9.40 6.47
CA LEU A 67 -12.38 -8.43 5.39
C LEU A 67 -12.90 -8.98 4.05
N LEU A 68 -12.69 -10.26 3.76
CA LEU A 68 -13.25 -10.91 2.58
C LEU A 68 -14.77 -10.95 2.64
N VAL A 69 -15.36 -11.24 3.81
CA VAL A 69 -16.82 -11.19 4.04
C VAL A 69 -17.33 -9.75 3.87
N LEU A 70 -16.64 -8.77 4.45
CA LEU A 70 -16.99 -7.35 4.30
C LEU A 70 -16.96 -6.92 2.82
N ALA A 71 -15.99 -7.40 2.04
CA ALA A 71 -15.87 -7.07 0.63
C ALA A 71 -17.02 -7.63 -0.23
N ASP A 72 -17.73 -8.64 0.25
CA ASP A 72 -18.91 -9.20 -0.43
C ASP A 72 -20.22 -8.49 -0.05
N GLU A 73 -20.19 -7.60 0.96
CA GLU A 73 -21.36 -6.81 1.32
C GLU A 73 -21.70 -5.82 0.20
N PRO A 74 -23.00 -5.64 -0.13
CA PRO A 74 -23.40 -4.65 -1.11
C PRO A 74 -23.13 -3.23 -0.63
N ASP A 75 -23.07 -2.30 -1.57
CA ASP A 75 -23.00 -0.86 -1.35
C ASP A 75 -21.71 -0.35 -0.66
N ASN A 76 -20.61 -1.14 -0.70
CA ASN A 76 -19.29 -0.65 -0.31
C ASN A 76 -18.29 -0.69 -1.49
N PRO A 77 -17.27 0.20 -1.47
CA PRO A 77 -16.31 0.29 -2.57
C PRO A 77 -15.20 -0.79 -2.54
N LEU A 78 -15.21 -1.70 -1.57
CA LEU A 78 -14.11 -2.63 -1.31
C LEU A 78 -14.04 -3.75 -2.36
N GLU A 79 -13.16 -3.60 -3.34
CA GLU A 79 -13.01 -4.50 -4.49
C GLU A 79 -11.77 -5.40 -4.41
N GLY A 80 -10.87 -5.14 -3.47
CA GLY A 80 -9.66 -5.93 -3.31
C GLY A 80 -9.16 -5.96 -1.88
N ILE A 81 -8.56 -7.10 -1.52
CA ILE A 81 -7.89 -7.32 -0.23
C ILE A 81 -6.45 -7.73 -0.50
N VAL A 82 -5.51 -7.04 0.10
CA VAL A 82 -4.12 -7.46 0.25
C VAL A 82 -3.97 -7.94 1.69
N ALA A 83 -3.88 -9.24 1.86
CA ALA A 83 -3.89 -9.87 3.18
C ALA A 83 -2.52 -9.81 3.86
N CYS A 84 -2.53 -9.89 5.17
CA CYS A 84 -1.33 -10.07 5.98
C CYS A 84 -0.67 -11.41 5.66
N GLY A 85 0.66 -11.46 5.63
CA GLY A 85 1.39 -12.70 5.45
C GLY A 85 2.74 -12.70 6.16
N ARG A 86 3.27 -13.91 6.41
CA ARG A 86 4.59 -14.12 7.01
C ARG A 86 5.42 -15.03 6.09
N PRO A 87 5.95 -14.49 4.95
CA PRO A 87 6.74 -15.31 4.01
C PRO A 87 8.00 -15.92 4.64
N GLU A 88 8.48 -15.37 5.75
CA GLU A 88 9.56 -15.94 6.54
C GLU A 88 9.19 -17.26 7.23
N SER A 89 7.89 -17.56 7.39
CA SER A 89 7.40 -18.77 8.06
C SER A 89 7.48 -20.00 7.13
N LYS A 90 7.74 -21.16 7.73
CA LYS A 90 7.64 -22.46 7.07
C LYS A 90 6.19 -22.84 6.72
N ASP A 91 5.25 -22.30 7.47
CA ASP A 91 3.82 -22.58 7.34
C ASP A 91 3.10 -21.62 6.38
N PHE A 92 3.86 -20.74 5.69
CA PHE A 92 3.28 -19.72 4.82
C PHE A 92 2.36 -20.29 3.74
N ASN A 93 2.77 -21.37 3.06
CA ASN A 93 1.94 -22.01 2.03
C ASN A 93 0.64 -22.58 2.64
N SER A 94 0.74 -23.24 3.81
CA SER A 94 -0.45 -23.75 4.51
C SER A 94 -1.40 -22.63 4.99
N TYR A 95 -0.86 -21.44 5.24
CA TYR A 95 -1.68 -20.25 5.48
C TYR A 95 -2.37 -19.78 4.19
N LEU A 96 -1.63 -19.67 3.08
CA LEU A 96 -2.21 -19.29 1.78
C LEU A 96 -3.36 -20.22 1.37
N ASP A 97 -3.19 -21.54 1.52
CA ASP A 97 -4.22 -22.54 1.19
C ASP A 97 -5.56 -22.31 1.92
N LYS A 98 -5.55 -21.59 3.04
CA LYS A 98 -6.77 -21.27 3.82
C LYS A 98 -7.51 -20.01 3.37
N ILE A 99 -6.86 -19.15 2.56
CA ILE A 99 -7.41 -17.85 2.14
C ILE A 99 -7.54 -17.70 0.62
N VAL A 100 -6.81 -18.52 -0.17
CA VAL A 100 -6.88 -18.46 -1.63
C VAL A 100 -8.23 -18.94 -2.17
N GLY A 101 -8.56 -18.50 -3.39
CA GLY A 101 -9.82 -18.86 -4.07
C GLY A 101 -10.92 -17.81 -3.97
N HIS A 102 -10.78 -16.83 -3.09
CA HIS A 102 -11.72 -15.72 -3.05
C HIS A 102 -11.37 -14.66 -4.11
N PRO A 103 -12.31 -14.21 -4.96
CA PRO A 103 -12.01 -13.29 -6.08
C PRO A 103 -11.53 -11.91 -5.63
N ARG A 104 -11.86 -11.51 -4.39
CA ARG A 104 -11.42 -10.24 -3.80
C ARG A 104 -9.99 -10.31 -3.22
N LEU A 105 -9.42 -11.48 -3.00
CA LEU A 105 -8.03 -11.61 -2.57
C LEU A 105 -7.09 -11.29 -3.75
N LYS A 106 -6.31 -10.21 -3.64
CA LYS A 106 -5.47 -9.69 -4.71
C LYS A 106 -3.98 -9.89 -4.47
N GLY A 107 -3.56 -9.90 -3.21
CA GLY A 107 -2.15 -9.96 -2.88
C GLY A 107 -1.89 -10.25 -1.41
N ILE A 108 -0.61 -10.28 -1.08
CA ILE A 108 -0.09 -10.42 0.28
C ILE A 108 0.83 -9.23 0.56
N ARG A 109 0.79 -8.73 1.80
CA ARG A 109 1.76 -7.77 2.32
C ARG A 109 2.47 -8.31 3.56
N ARG A 110 3.72 -7.95 3.71
CA ARG A 110 4.49 -8.07 4.95
C ARG A 110 5.06 -6.71 5.28
N VAL A 111 4.65 -6.14 6.41
CA VAL A 111 5.24 -4.91 6.94
C VAL A 111 6.68 -5.21 7.36
N LEU A 112 7.65 -4.80 6.55
CA LEU A 112 9.08 -5.02 6.81
C LEU A 112 9.75 -3.83 7.51
N HIS A 113 9.14 -2.66 7.45
CA HIS A 113 9.73 -1.45 8.01
C HIS A 113 9.91 -1.49 9.53
N THR A 114 9.12 -2.32 10.23
CA THR A 114 9.22 -2.57 11.69
C THR A 114 10.05 -3.80 12.04
N GLN A 115 10.51 -4.57 11.01
CA GLN A 115 11.20 -5.83 11.21
C GLN A 115 12.73 -5.68 11.05
N PRO A 116 13.52 -6.59 11.63
CA PRO A 116 14.93 -6.72 11.31
C PRO A 116 15.14 -6.96 9.81
N ASP A 117 16.18 -6.37 9.23
CA ASP A 117 16.49 -6.46 7.79
C ASP A 117 16.70 -7.90 7.30
N GLU A 118 17.12 -8.81 8.20
CA GLU A 118 17.34 -10.22 7.93
C GLU A 118 16.07 -10.95 7.51
N VAL A 119 14.89 -10.49 7.95
CA VAL A 119 13.59 -11.08 7.58
C VAL A 119 13.41 -11.02 6.07
N GLY A 120 13.51 -9.83 5.47
CA GLY A 120 13.34 -9.64 4.02
C GLY A 120 14.49 -10.21 3.17
N ARG A 121 15.65 -10.52 3.80
CA ARG A 121 16.81 -11.13 3.13
C ARG A 121 16.79 -12.65 3.17
N GLY A 122 15.92 -13.25 3.98
CA GLY A 122 15.85 -14.68 4.22
C GLY A 122 15.55 -15.49 2.95
N THR A 123 16.21 -16.64 2.78
CA THR A 123 15.96 -17.51 1.63
C THR A 123 14.55 -18.08 1.63
N THR A 124 14.01 -18.41 2.80
CA THR A 124 12.60 -18.84 2.97
C THR A 124 11.65 -17.74 2.54
N PHE A 125 11.90 -16.50 2.95
CA PHE A 125 11.11 -15.34 2.56
C PHE A 125 11.04 -15.19 1.03
N ILE A 126 12.21 -15.17 0.38
CA ILE A 126 12.31 -15.03 -1.09
C ILE A 126 11.59 -16.18 -1.80
N LYS A 127 11.80 -17.42 -1.35
CA LYS A 127 11.15 -18.60 -1.93
C LYS A 127 9.62 -18.52 -1.81
N ASN A 128 9.12 -18.13 -0.65
CA ASN A 128 7.70 -18.05 -0.39
C ASN A 128 7.04 -16.87 -1.13
N VAL A 129 7.73 -15.74 -1.27
CA VAL A 129 7.25 -14.64 -2.13
C VAL A 129 7.20 -15.08 -3.59
N ALA A 130 8.23 -15.79 -4.10
CA ALA A 130 8.21 -16.32 -5.47
C ALA A 130 7.02 -17.26 -5.72
N ALA A 131 6.59 -18.03 -4.71
CA ALA A 131 5.45 -18.94 -4.83
C ALA A 131 4.11 -18.23 -5.07
N LEU A 132 3.98 -16.93 -4.70
CA LEU A 132 2.75 -16.15 -4.89
C LEU A 132 2.30 -16.10 -6.36
N PHE A 133 3.24 -16.18 -7.31
CA PHE A 133 2.93 -16.29 -8.72
C PHE A 133 1.97 -17.46 -9.02
N SER A 134 2.22 -18.64 -8.44
CA SER A 134 1.38 -19.82 -8.63
C SER A 134 -0.04 -19.66 -8.05
N TYR A 135 -0.21 -18.78 -7.08
CA TYR A 135 -1.51 -18.42 -6.50
C TYR A 135 -2.19 -17.25 -7.23
N GLY A 136 -1.51 -16.65 -8.22
CA GLY A 136 -2.01 -15.45 -8.90
C GLY A 136 -2.07 -14.21 -8.00
N LEU A 137 -1.27 -14.16 -6.93
CA LEU A 137 -1.25 -13.07 -5.95
C LEU A 137 -0.07 -12.13 -6.19
N SER A 138 -0.29 -10.83 -5.95
CA SER A 138 0.76 -9.82 -5.89
C SER A 138 1.45 -9.79 -4.53
N PHE A 139 2.60 -9.11 -4.45
CA PHE A 139 3.25 -8.80 -3.19
C PHE A 139 3.44 -7.29 -3.04
N ASP A 140 2.82 -6.72 -1.98
CA ASP A 140 2.98 -5.31 -1.65
C ASP A 140 4.21 -5.13 -0.76
N ILE A 141 5.17 -4.32 -1.23
CA ILE A 141 6.47 -4.10 -0.57
C ILE A 141 6.35 -2.91 0.38
N CYS A 142 6.36 -3.17 1.68
CA CYS A 142 6.31 -2.15 2.74
C CYS A 142 7.67 -2.06 3.45
N VAL A 143 8.50 -1.11 3.03
CA VAL A 143 9.90 -0.93 3.49
C VAL A 143 10.22 0.54 3.72
N LEU A 144 11.18 0.83 4.59
CA LEU A 144 11.79 2.16 4.71
C LEU A 144 12.77 2.42 3.55
N ALA A 145 13.06 3.70 3.28
CA ALA A 145 14.05 4.11 2.27
C ALA A 145 15.39 3.37 2.39
N ARG A 146 15.89 3.17 3.62
CA ARG A 146 17.14 2.42 3.88
C ARG A 146 17.07 0.94 3.50
N GLN A 147 15.86 0.38 3.43
CA GLN A 147 15.61 -1.03 3.12
C GLN A 147 15.33 -1.28 1.62
N LEU A 148 15.24 -0.23 0.78
CA LEU A 148 15.04 -0.39 -0.66
C LEU A 148 16.05 -1.33 -1.34
N PRO A 149 17.34 -1.42 -0.94
CA PRO A 149 18.24 -2.43 -1.48
C PRO A 149 17.76 -3.88 -1.24
N ILE A 150 17.02 -4.13 -0.15
CA ILE A 150 16.41 -5.45 0.13
C ILE A 150 15.27 -5.71 -0.87
N ALA A 151 14.42 -4.72 -1.10
CA ALA A 151 13.35 -4.79 -2.08
C ALA A 151 13.87 -5.04 -3.50
N ILE A 152 14.92 -4.32 -3.92
CA ILE A 152 15.59 -4.51 -5.21
C ILE A 152 16.07 -5.97 -5.36
N LYS A 153 16.73 -6.50 -4.34
CA LYS A 153 17.20 -7.88 -4.34
C LYS A 153 16.05 -8.89 -4.39
N LEU A 154 14.98 -8.66 -3.61
CA LEU A 154 13.79 -9.52 -3.63
C LEU A 154 13.17 -9.58 -5.02
N VAL A 155 12.88 -8.42 -5.62
CA VAL A 155 12.29 -8.31 -6.95
C VAL A 155 13.14 -9.00 -8.01
N SER A 156 14.47 -8.81 -7.97
CA SER A 156 15.40 -9.46 -8.90
C SER A 156 15.40 -10.99 -8.83
N LYS A 157 14.96 -11.56 -7.70
CA LYS A 157 14.88 -13.01 -7.48
C LYS A 157 13.50 -13.60 -7.78
N CYS A 158 12.48 -12.75 -7.95
CA CYS A 158 11.10 -13.16 -8.17
C CYS A 158 10.49 -12.47 -9.41
N PRO A 159 11.04 -12.73 -10.62
CA PRO A 159 10.68 -11.97 -11.83
C PRO A 159 9.23 -12.16 -12.29
N ASP A 160 8.59 -13.27 -11.91
CA ASP A 160 7.23 -13.60 -12.31
C ASP A 160 6.15 -13.00 -11.37
N VAL A 161 6.55 -12.54 -10.17
CA VAL A 161 5.62 -11.93 -9.19
C VAL A 161 5.38 -10.48 -9.55
N ILE A 162 4.14 -10.05 -9.44
CA ILE A 162 3.77 -8.63 -9.53
C ILE A 162 4.03 -7.99 -8.17
N PHE A 163 4.84 -6.94 -8.16
CA PHE A 163 5.15 -6.17 -6.96
C PHE A 163 4.53 -4.78 -6.99
N ILE A 164 4.11 -4.33 -5.82
CA ILE A 164 3.65 -2.96 -5.61
C ILE A 164 4.47 -2.35 -4.47
N LEU A 165 5.22 -1.29 -4.74
CA LEU A 165 5.96 -0.56 -3.71
C LEU A 165 5.02 0.39 -2.99
N ASP A 166 4.79 0.17 -1.70
CA ASP A 166 4.00 1.06 -0.86
C ASP A 166 4.74 2.37 -0.58
N HIS A 167 4.00 3.48 -0.52
CA HIS A 167 4.44 4.79 -0.01
C HIS A 167 5.74 5.31 -0.65
N CYS A 168 5.96 5.02 -1.93
CA CYS A 168 7.22 5.36 -2.61
C CYS A 168 8.47 4.82 -1.86
N GLY A 169 8.34 3.75 -1.05
CA GLY A 169 9.43 3.24 -0.22
C GLY A 169 9.78 4.16 0.95
N VAL A 170 8.80 4.85 1.51
CA VAL A 170 8.88 5.68 2.72
C VAL A 170 10.10 6.62 2.71
N PRO A 171 10.14 7.64 1.83
CA PRO A 171 11.21 8.62 1.82
C PRO A 171 11.19 9.52 3.06
N GLN A 172 12.31 10.14 3.38
CA GLN A 172 12.46 11.07 4.50
C GLN A 172 11.87 12.46 4.14
N VAL A 173 10.53 12.52 4.04
CA VAL A 173 9.82 13.73 3.59
C VAL A 173 10.01 14.89 4.53
N LYS A 174 9.86 14.67 5.85
CA LYS A 174 9.99 15.70 6.88
C LYS A 174 11.37 16.36 6.88
N GLU A 175 12.41 15.58 6.69
CA GLU A 175 13.80 16.02 6.62
C GLU A 175 14.18 16.56 5.24
N ARG A 176 13.32 16.39 4.22
CA ARG A 176 13.56 16.75 2.83
C ARG A 176 14.83 16.09 2.25
N ILE A 177 15.16 14.88 2.70
CA ILE A 177 16.33 14.13 2.25
C ILE A 177 15.93 13.24 1.08
N LEU A 178 16.51 13.53 -0.09
CA LEU A 178 16.22 12.81 -1.32
C LEU A 178 17.19 11.64 -1.59
N ASP A 179 18.44 11.76 -1.22
CA ASP A 179 19.44 10.72 -1.46
C ASP A 179 19.75 9.95 -0.17
N PRO A 180 20.01 8.64 -0.26
CA PRO A 180 20.12 7.80 -1.46
C PRO A 180 18.77 7.26 -2.00
N TRP A 181 17.62 7.64 -1.44
CA TRP A 181 16.30 7.15 -1.84
C TRP A 181 16.07 7.30 -3.37
N ARG A 182 16.41 8.43 -3.97
CA ARG A 182 16.23 8.65 -5.41
C ARG A 182 16.92 7.59 -6.27
N SER A 183 18.16 7.28 -5.95
CA SER A 183 18.91 6.28 -6.71
C SER A 183 18.30 4.89 -6.60
N TYR A 184 17.81 4.51 -5.42
CA TYR A 184 17.14 3.23 -5.22
C TYR A 184 15.80 3.14 -5.92
N ILE A 185 15.00 4.21 -5.93
CA ILE A 185 13.74 4.28 -6.69
C ILE A 185 14.01 4.12 -8.19
N THR A 186 15.01 4.83 -8.71
CA THR A 186 15.41 4.70 -10.11
C THR A 186 15.87 3.28 -10.46
N GLU A 187 16.57 2.59 -9.55
CA GLU A 187 17.01 1.23 -9.75
C GLU A 187 15.83 0.25 -9.70
N LEU A 188 14.95 0.37 -8.70
CA LEU A 188 13.78 -0.48 -8.56
C LEU A 188 12.81 -0.32 -9.75
N ALA A 189 12.69 0.87 -10.30
CA ALA A 189 11.83 1.15 -11.44
C ALA A 189 12.28 0.49 -12.76
N LYS A 190 13.52 -0.02 -12.83
CA LYS A 190 13.99 -0.81 -14.00
C LYS A 190 13.30 -2.16 -14.12
N PHE A 191 12.73 -2.67 -13.03
CA PHE A 191 11.97 -3.92 -13.04
C PHE A 191 10.55 -3.66 -13.52
N THR A 192 10.16 -4.27 -14.63
CA THR A 192 8.86 -4.03 -15.27
C THR A 192 7.68 -4.60 -14.51
N ASN A 193 7.92 -5.56 -13.62
CA ASN A 193 6.95 -6.18 -12.75
C ASN A 193 6.71 -5.42 -11.43
N VAL A 194 7.24 -4.19 -11.31
CA VAL A 194 7.04 -3.32 -10.14
C VAL A 194 6.23 -2.09 -10.52
N SER A 195 5.19 -1.82 -9.73
CA SER A 195 4.45 -0.55 -9.70
C SER A 195 4.70 0.18 -8.38
N CYS A 196 4.47 1.48 -8.34
CA CYS A 196 4.72 2.31 -7.16
C CYS A 196 3.43 3.01 -6.71
N LYS A 197 3.06 2.89 -5.44
CA LYS A 197 1.98 3.66 -4.84
C LYS A 197 2.45 5.05 -4.43
N ILE A 198 1.79 6.05 -4.96
CA ILE A 198 1.86 7.42 -4.48
C ILE A 198 0.86 7.51 -3.32
N SER A 199 1.31 7.14 -2.13
CA SER A 199 0.51 7.03 -0.91
C SER A 199 1.39 7.30 0.31
N GLY A 200 0.81 7.54 1.48
CA GLY A 200 1.50 7.64 2.76
C GLY A 200 2.46 8.82 2.95
N LEU A 201 2.88 9.48 1.91
CA LEU A 201 3.89 10.56 1.96
C LEU A 201 3.53 11.66 2.95
N VAL A 202 2.25 12.01 3.03
CA VAL A 202 1.75 13.03 3.95
C VAL A 202 1.90 12.60 5.41
N ALA A 203 1.77 11.31 5.73
CA ALA A 203 1.95 10.79 7.09
C ALA A 203 3.40 10.89 7.58
N TYR A 204 4.37 10.93 6.65
CA TYR A 204 5.80 11.10 6.94
C TYR A 204 6.30 12.54 6.79
N ALA A 205 5.39 13.48 6.52
CA ALA A 205 5.70 14.92 6.47
C ALA A 205 5.63 15.57 7.86
N ASP A 206 5.95 16.86 7.95
CA ASP A 206 5.76 17.61 9.21
C ASP A 206 4.24 17.78 9.46
N PRO A 207 3.67 17.18 10.52
CA PRO A 207 2.20 17.16 10.69
C PRO A 207 1.57 18.54 10.87
N LYS A 208 2.36 19.56 11.18
CA LYS A 208 1.86 20.92 11.43
C LYS A 208 2.14 21.89 10.29
N ARG A 209 3.07 21.58 9.38
CA ARG A 209 3.62 22.58 8.45
C ARG A 209 3.90 22.02 7.04
N TRP A 210 3.46 20.83 6.73
CA TRP A 210 3.63 20.30 5.38
C TRP A 210 2.84 21.10 4.34
N SER A 211 3.32 21.10 3.13
CA SER A 211 2.65 21.65 1.95
C SER A 211 2.82 20.71 0.75
N ALA A 212 2.04 20.91 -0.30
CA ALA A 212 2.21 20.14 -1.55
C ALA A 212 3.64 20.24 -2.10
N GLU A 213 4.31 21.39 -1.92
CA GLU A 213 5.67 21.60 -2.39
C GLU A 213 6.72 20.77 -1.64
N ASP A 214 6.45 20.39 -0.38
CA ASP A 214 7.32 19.48 0.38
C ASP A 214 7.26 18.05 -0.16
N LEU A 215 6.10 17.64 -0.68
CA LEU A 215 5.84 16.31 -1.23
C LEU A 215 6.27 16.20 -2.71
N ARG A 216 6.20 17.31 -3.45
CA ARG A 216 6.43 17.39 -4.90
C ARG A 216 7.71 16.70 -5.36
N PRO A 217 8.91 16.94 -4.79
CA PRO A 217 10.15 16.34 -5.29
C PRO A 217 10.14 14.81 -5.24
N PHE A 218 9.46 14.23 -4.24
CA PHE A 218 9.35 12.78 -4.07
C PHE A 218 8.35 12.18 -5.06
N ILE A 219 7.19 12.83 -5.23
CA ILE A 219 6.14 12.39 -6.15
C ILE A 219 6.62 12.46 -7.59
N GLU A 220 7.18 13.59 -7.99
CA GLU A 220 7.68 13.81 -9.36
C GLU A 220 8.81 12.82 -9.69
N HIS A 221 9.73 12.56 -8.75
CA HIS A 221 10.80 11.58 -8.96
C HIS A 221 10.26 10.15 -9.10
N ALA A 222 9.28 9.75 -8.27
CA ALA A 222 8.65 8.44 -8.39
C ALA A 222 7.94 8.29 -9.74
N ILE A 223 7.16 9.30 -10.16
CA ILE A 223 6.48 9.31 -11.46
C ILE A 223 7.48 9.30 -12.61
N ALA A 224 8.54 10.11 -12.55
CA ALA A 224 9.58 10.14 -13.59
C ALA A 224 10.31 8.79 -13.72
N SER A 225 10.52 8.08 -12.61
CA SER A 225 11.20 6.79 -12.59
C SER A 225 10.32 5.63 -13.10
N PHE A 226 9.10 5.51 -12.59
CA PHE A 226 8.18 4.40 -12.94
C PHE A 226 7.37 4.67 -14.22
N GLY A 227 7.23 5.93 -14.62
CA GLY A 227 6.31 6.35 -15.68
C GLY A 227 4.85 6.31 -15.22
N TRP A 228 3.98 7.02 -15.98
CA TRP A 228 2.55 7.14 -15.66
C TRP A 228 1.78 5.82 -15.68
N ASP A 229 2.30 4.79 -16.35
CA ASP A 229 1.64 3.48 -16.45
C ASP A 229 1.87 2.57 -15.24
N ARG A 230 2.79 2.94 -14.33
CA ARG A 230 3.14 2.10 -13.17
C ARG A 230 3.09 2.84 -11.84
N VAL A 231 2.32 3.92 -11.76
CA VAL A 231 2.04 4.63 -10.51
C VAL A 231 0.56 4.53 -10.16
N LEU A 232 0.25 4.37 -8.86
CA LEU A 232 -1.11 4.20 -8.34
C LEU A 232 -1.35 5.17 -7.19
N PHE A 233 -2.56 5.71 -7.10
CA PHE A 233 -3.00 6.46 -5.94
C PHE A 233 -3.36 5.53 -4.78
N GLY A 234 -3.02 5.95 -3.55
CA GLY A 234 -3.52 5.39 -2.30
C GLY A 234 -3.65 6.46 -1.23
N SER A 235 -4.72 6.39 -0.45
CA SER A 235 -4.96 7.37 0.61
C SER A 235 -4.06 7.16 1.83
N ASP A 236 -3.79 5.91 2.13
CA ASP A 236 -3.22 5.48 3.42
C ASP A 236 -4.14 5.88 4.60
N TRP A 237 -5.46 5.97 4.32
CA TRP A 237 -6.44 6.24 5.37
C TRP A 237 -6.61 5.00 6.28
N PRO A 238 -6.70 5.16 7.60
CA PRO A 238 -6.74 6.41 8.36
C PRO A 238 -5.37 6.96 8.76
N VAL A 239 -4.25 6.31 8.42
CA VAL A 239 -2.89 6.73 8.82
C VAL A 239 -2.55 8.13 8.30
N CYS A 240 -3.02 8.50 7.11
CA CYS A 240 -2.84 9.85 6.57
C CYS A 240 -3.40 10.95 7.51
N THR A 241 -4.39 10.62 8.38
CA THR A 241 -5.00 11.58 9.29
C THR A 241 -4.08 12.08 10.40
N LEU A 242 -2.93 11.46 10.57
CA LEU A 242 -1.86 11.99 11.45
C LEU A 242 -1.36 13.37 11.00
N SER A 243 -1.51 13.72 9.73
CA SER A 243 -0.98 14.97 9.17
C SER A 243 -1.94 15.68 8.23
N ALA A 244 -2.94 15.00 7.64
CA ALA A 244 -3.88 15.58 6.68
C ALA A 244 -5.21 14.82 6.67
N SER A 245 -6.31 15.49 6.37
CA SER A 245 -7.53 14.76 6.00
C SER A 245 -7.35 14.02 4.67
N TYR A 246 -8.17 12.99 4.42
CA TYR A 246 -8.19 12.29 3.14
C TYR A 246 -8.33 13.29 1.98
N ARG A 247 -9.27 14.23 2.09
CA ARG A 247 -9.51 15.30 1.09
C ARG A 247 -8.26 16.12 0.83
N GLN A 248 -7.59 16.61 1.87
CA GLN A 248 -6.38 17.41 1.72
C GLN A 248 -5.27 16.66 0.98
N TRP A 249 -5.12 15.36 1.26
CA TRP A 249 -4.14 14.52 0.54
C TRP A 249 -4.50 14.39 -0.95
N VAL A 250 -5.75 14.07 -1.27
CA VAL A 250 -6.21 13.98 -2.67
C VAL A 250 -5.98 15.30 -3.41
N GLU A 251 -6.40 16.42 -2.82
CA GLU A 251 -6.26 17.77 -3.42
C GLU A 251 -4.78 18.14 -3.63
N ALA A 252 -3.91 17.82 -2.66
CA ALA A 252 -2.48 18.05 -2.80
C ALA A 252 -1.87 17.26 -3.98
N LEU A 253 -2.20 15.97 -4.09
CA LEU A 253 -1.71 15.14 -5.19
C LEU A 253 -2.27 15.60 -6.55
N GLN A 254 -3.54 15.98 -6.61
CA GLN A 254 -4.14 16.56 -7.82
C GLN A 254 -3.43 17.86 -8.24
N ALA A 255 -3.14 18.75 -7.29
CA ALA A 255 -2.41 19.99 -7.56
C ALA A 255 -0.98 19.73 -8.07
N ILE A 256 -0.26 18.76 -7.48
CA ILE A 256 1.09 18.37 -7.92
C ILE A 256 1.06 17.84 -9.36
N THR A 257 0.02 17.05 -9.70
CA THR A 257 -0.08 16.36 -11.00
C THR A 257 -0.92 17.11 -12.04
N GLN A 258 -1.43 18.30 -11.74
CA GLN A 258 -2.32 19.08 -12.61
C GLN A 258 -1.76 19.28 -14.04
N GLY A 259 -0.44 19.52 -14.16
CA GLY A 259 0.23 19.73 -15.45
C GLY A 259 0.39 18.46 -16.30
N ALA A 260 0.09 17.28 -15.78
CA ALA A 260 0.28 16.00 -16.48
C ALA A 260 -0.80 15.69 -17.54
N GLY A 261 -1.89 16.41 -17.54
CA GLY A 261 -3.05 16.18 -18.40
C GLY A 261 -3.97 15.06 -17.89
N GLU A 262 -5.21 15.09 -18.36
CA GLU A 262 -6.30 14.22 -17.86
C GLU A 262 -5.99 12.72 -18.00
N VAL A 263 -5.37 12.31 -19.10
CA VAL A 263 -5.02 10.90 -19.38
C VAL A 263 -4.07 10.35 -18.31
N ASN A 264 -3.03 11.09 -17.96
CA ASN A 264 -2.05 10.66 -16.97
C ASN A 264 -2.62 10.71 -15.54
N GLN A 265 -3.42 11.71 -15.22
CA GLN A 265 -4.14 11.74 -13.94
C GLN A 265 -5.10 10.55 -13.82
N ARG A 266 -5.84 10.21 -14.87
CA ARG A 266 -6.71 9.05 -14.88
C ARG A 266 -5.95 7.74 -14.69
N LYS A 267 -4.76 7.59 -15.29
CA LYS A 267 -3.88 6.44 -15.03
C LYS A 267 -3.52 6.32 -13.55
N LEU A 268 -3.06 7.43 -12.94
CA LEU A 268 -2.66 7.47 -11.53
C LEU A 268 -3.82 7.14 -10.59
N PHE A 269 -4.97 7.79 -10.79
CA PHE A 269 -6.09 7.72 -9.85
C PHE A 269 -7.06 6.57 -10.11
N HIS A 270 -6.97 5.89 -11.26
CA HIS A 270 -7.96 4.88 -11.62
C HIS A 270 -7.40 3.72 -12.46
N ASP A 271 -6.96 3.94 -13.70
CA ASP A 271 -6.77 2.86 -14.67
C ASP A 271 -5.69 1.85 -14.28
N ASN A 272 -4.59 2.32 -13.70
CA ASN A 272 -3.53 1.43 -13.23
C ASN A 272 -3.98 0.52 -12.08
N ALA A 273 -4.85 1.02 -11.19
CA ALA A 273 -5.42 0.23 -10.11
C ALA A 273 -6.23 -0.95 -10.65
N VAL A 274 -7.10 -0.69 -11.65
CA VAL A 274 -7.89 -1.74 -12.31
C VAL A 274 -6.97 -2.83 -12.87
N ARG A 275 -5.93 -2.44 -13.59
CA ARG A 275 -5.00 -3.37 -14.22
C ARG A 275 -4.15 -4.15 -13.20
N VAL A 276 -3.54 -3.44 -12.26
CA VAL A 276 -2.55 -4.04 -11.33
C VAL A 276 -3.24 -4.99 -10.35
N TYR A 277 -4.37 -4.59 -9.77
CA TYR A 277 -5.12 -5.42 -8.83
C TYR A 277 -6.23 -6.24 -9.49
N ARG A 278 -6.37 -6.20 -10.83
CA ARG A 278 -7.39 -6.96 -11.59
C ARG A 278 -8.78 -6.72 -10.98
N LEU A 279 -9.14 -5.45 -10.81
CA LEU A 279 -10.44 -5.06 -10.27
C LEU A 279 -11.51 -5.18 -11.35
N SER A 280 -12.70 -5.64 -10.98
CA SER A 280 -13.84 -5.82 -11.86
C SER A 280 -14.56 -4.51 -12.20
#